data_c0bbfa165bc00df04fc49d638c42dd4d
#
_entry.id   c0bbfa165bc00df04fc49d638c42dd4d
#
_cell.length_a   1.000
_cell.length_b   1.000
_cell.length_c   1.000
_cell.angle_alpha   90.00
_cell.angle_beta   90.00
_cell.angle_gamma   90.00
#
_symmetry.space_group_name_H-M   'P 1'
#
loop_
_entity.id
_entity.type
_entity.pdbx_description
1 polymer ?
#
loop_
_entity_poly.entity_id
_entity_poly.type
_entity_poly.pdbx_seq_one_letter_code
_entity_poly.pdbx_strand_id
1 'polypeptide(L)'
;MINLKSYFKKINISEKSLVSLPSKEQLEFLEEIYFAHLKTFPYENFELRLIAKQHLLKRQSLNFFSYDKLLTDNRGGYCYQTAMLLYDALTQIGFSVKPCIGRILNGAPVNDPKILELPPTHMLLVVRIGNQEFFLDPGLGSSAPRRPILITNSEQLVSQYPDQYKLYPCGNFYILERKVEDKWTRLLQTDLQEASIKQLQNNLLKLERHPSTLPIRDEKTLVGVITNEGHKVLIWDIASNALKFSKQIGELYIKETLSNFEIGQKKLVEEFNIHYISVSALESYCKKIVLPKPIHPWDINLPIEETELASLEKNLSLV
;
A
#
# COMPACT_ATOMS: atom_id res chain seq x y z
N MET A 1 4.57 10.33 15.65
CA MET A 1 3.45 11.21 15.20
C MET A 1 3.95 12.13 14.11
N ILE A 2 3.19 12.29 13.04
CA ILE A 2 3.54 13.21 11.92
C ILE A 2 3.22 14.66 12.28
N ASN A 3 3.79 15.58 11.50
CA ASN A 3 3.34 16.98 11.51
C ASN A 3 2.03 17.08 10.70
N LEU A 4 0.89 17.16 11.40
CA LEU A 4 -0.44 17.18 10.79
C LEU A 4 -0.64 18.37 9.85
N LYS A 5 -0.11 19.55 10.19
CA LYS A 5 -0.18 20.74 9.33
C LYS A 5 0.57 20.54 8.01
N SER A 6 1.72 19.88 8.05
CA SER A 6 2.47 19.51 6.85
C SER A 6 1.70 18.48 6.00
N TYR A 7 1.03 17.54 6.64
CA TYR A 7 0.18 16.56 5.97
C TYR A 7 -0.96 17.24 5.20
N PHE A 8 -1.77 18.07 5.88
CA PHE A 8 -2.86 18.81 5.22
C PHE A 8 -2.39 19.69 4.07
N LYS A 9 -1.26 20.40 4.27
CA LYS A 9 -0.63 21.17 3.20
C LYS A 9 -0.27 20.28 2.01
N LYS A 10 0.32 19.09 2.27
CA LYS A 10 0.76 18.17 1.21
C LYS A 10 -0.39 17.59 0.41
N ILE A 11 -1.49 17.22 1.08
CA ILE A 11 -2.69 16.68 0.41
C ILE A 11 -3.62 17.78 -0.12
N ASN A 12 -3.29 19.06 0.13
CA ASN A 12 -4.07 20.25 -0.29
C ASN A 12 -5.53 20.22 0.20
N ILE A 13 -5.72 19.91 1.49
CA ILE A 13 -7.02 19.93 2.19
C ILE A 13 -6.95 20.91 3.35
N SER A 14 -8.05 21.61 3.62
CA SER A 14 -8.17 22.47 4.79
C SER A 14 -8.38 21.65 6.05
N GLU A 15 -7.69 22.02 7.12
CA GLU A 15 -7.87 21.40 8.43
C GLU A 15 -9.27 21.71 9.00
N LYS A 16 -9.94 20.68 9.52
CA LYS A 16 -11.24 20.79 10.18
C LYS A 16 -11.21 20.03 11.51
N SER A 17 -11.94 20.53 12.50
CA SER A 17 -12.11 19.83 13.78
C SER A 17 -13.27 18.85 13.71
N LEU A 18 -13.05 17.61 14.17
CA LEU A 18 -14.11 16.59 14.23
C LEU A 18 -15.09 16.77 15.40
N VAL A 19 -14.69 17.49 16.46
CA VAL A 19 -15.38 17.49 17.76
C VAL A 19 -16.85 17.91 17.67
N SER A 20 -17.21 18.70 16.67
CA SER A 20 -18.58 19.22 16.49
C SER A 20 -19.28 18.73 15.24
N LEU A 21 -18.63 17.87 14.44
CA LEU A 21 -19.23 17.42 13.18
C LEU A 21 -20.21 16.25 13.40
N PRO A 22 -21.43 16.32 12.83
CA PRO A 22 -22.33 15.18 12.72
C PRO A 22 -21.67 14.02 11.94
N SER A 23 -22.12 12.78 12.17
CA SER A 23 -21.52 11.59 11.53
C SER A 23 -21.48 11.67 10.01
N LYS A 24 -22.47 12.30 9.37
CA LYS A 24 -22.48 12.51 7.92
C LYS A 24 -21.32 13.39 7.46
N GLU A 25 -21.10 14.52 8.12
CA GLU A 25 -20.01 15.45 7.79
C GLU A 25 -18.65 14.86 8.13
N GLN A 26 -18.54 14.02 9.18
CA GLN A 26 -17.34 13.25 9.47
C GLN A 26 -17.00 12.28 8.32
N LEU A 27 -18.00 11.60 7.75
CA LEU A 27 -17.79 10.71 6.60
C LEU A 27 -17.36 11.50 5.37
N GLU A 28 -18.00 12.60 5.06
CA GLU A 28 -17.64 13.48 3.94
C GLU A 28 -16.18 13.98 4.07
N PHE A 29 -15.78 14.36 5.29
CA PHE A 29 -14.40 14.79 5.55
C PHE A 29 -13.40 13.63 5.47
N LEU A 30 -13.76 12.42 5.92
CA LEU A 30 -12.97 11.23 5.75
C LEU A 30 -12.77 10.89 4.25
N GLU A 31 -13.84 10.97 3.45
CA GLU A 31 -13.78 10.76 2.00
C GLU A 31 -12.84 11.77 1.32
N GLU A 32 -12.94 13.05 1.71
CA GLU A 32 -12.09 14.12 1.19
C GLU A 32 -10.59 13.85 1.49
N ILE A 33 -10.26 13.55 2.75
CA ILE A 33 -8.89 13.23 3.17
C ILE A 33 -8.36 11.99 2.46
N TYR A 34 -9.15 10.91 2.47
CA TYR A 34 -8.73 9.63 1.90
C TYR A 34 -8.46 9.73 0.41
N PHE A 35 -9.36 10.35 -0.34
CA PHE A 35 -9.16 10.53 -1.78
C PHE A 35 -7.98 11.44 -2.11
N ALA A 36 -7.78 12.52 -1.36
CA ALA A 36 -6.63 13.39 -1.50
C ALA A 36 -5.31 12.65 -1.18
N HIS A 37 -5.31 11.81 -0.13
CA HIS A 37 -4.18 10.96 0.23
C HIS A 37 -3.80 10.03 -0.93
N LEU A 38 -4.76 9.29 -1.50
CA LEU A 38 -4.54 8.38 -2.63
C LEU A 38 -3.94 9.06 -3.87
N LYS A 39 -4.33 10.30 -4.13
CA LYS A 39 -3.81 11.07 -5.26
C LYS A 39 -2.41 11.65 -5.01
N THR A 40 -2.10 11.93 -3.76
CA THR A 40 -0.86 12.62 -3.37
C THR A 40 0.29 11.65 -3.16
N PHE A 41 0.01 10.45 -2.65
CA PHE A 41 1.03 9.46 -2.30
C PHE A 41 0.90 8.23 -3.18
N PRO A 42 1.61 8.17 -4.33
CA PRO A 42 1.63 6.98 -5.17
C PRO A 42 2.10 5.75 -4.39
N TYR A 43 1.50 4.59 -4.65
CA TYR A 43 2.15 3.35 -4.29
C TYR A 43 3.43 3.18 -5.12
N GLU A 44 4.55 2.84 -4.46
CA GLU A 44 5.77 2.43 -5.15
C GLU A 44 6.56 1.44 -4.28
N ASN A 45 7.33 0.56 -4.92
CA ASN A 45 8.08 -0.47 -4.20
C ASN A 45 9.61 -0.31 -4.29
N PHE A 46 10.12 0.88 -4.59
CA PHE A 46 11.54 1.11 -4.76
C PHE A 46 12.35 0.81 -3.50
N GLU A 47 11.86 1.17 -2.31
CA GLU A 47 12.56 0.84 -1.05
C GLU A 47 12.62 -0.66 -0.80
N LEU A 48 11.55 -1.42 -1.08
CA LEU A 48 11.57 -2.88 -0.99
C LEU A 48 12.64 -3.49 -1.91
N ARG A 49 12.80 -2.94 -3.12
CA ARG A 49 13.83 -3.36 -4.07
C ARG A 49 15.25 -3.02 -3.60
N LEU A 50 15.44 -1.88 -2.95
CA LEU A 50 16.72 -1.50 -2.34
C LEU A 50 17.14 -2.48 -1.25
N ILE A 51 16.20 -2.87 -0.38
CA ILE A 51 16.45 -3.82 0.70
C ILE A 51 16.85 -5.17 0.15
N ALA A 52 16.15 -5.66 -0.88
CA ALA A 52 16.55 -6.89 -1.54
C ALA A 52 18.01 -6.86 -2.00
N LYS A 53 18.49 -5.70 -2.49
CA LYS A 53 19.90 -5.51 -2.88
C LYS A 53 20.85 -5.39 -1.67
N GLN A 54 20.41 -4.74 -0.59
CA GLN A 54 21.23 -4.52 0.61
C GLN A 54 21.34 -5.78 1.47
N HIS A 55 20.32 -6.66 1.47
CA HIS A 55 20.39 -7.95 2.17
C HIS A 55 21.48 -8.88 1.69
N LEU A 56 22.00 -8.65 0.49
CA LEU A 56 23.24 -9.31 0.03
C LEU A 56 24.48 -8.85 0.81
N LEU A 57 24.42 -7.67 1.45
CA LEU A 57 25.60 -7.02 2.02
C LEU A 57 25.47 -6.68 3.52
N LYS A 58 24.31 -6.29 4.02
CA LYS A 58 24.05 -5.94 5.44
C LYS A 58 22.56 -6.02 5.74
N ARG A 59 22.16 -6.80 6.75
CA ARG A 59 20.79 -6.98 7.22
C ARG A 59 20.27 -5.71 7.94
N GLN A 60 19.86 -4.69 7.20
CA GLN A 60 19.11 -3.57 7.77
C GLN A 60 17.63 -3.75 7.42
N SER A 61 16.78 -3.89 8.42
CA SER A 61 15.33 -3.88 8.26
C SER A 61 14.81 -2.50 7.86
N LEU A 62 13.68 -2.46 7.13
CA LEU A 62 12.95 -1.22 6.89
C LEU A 62 12.58 -0.58 8.22
N ASN A 63 12.80 0.72 8.32
CA ASN A 63 12.26 1.46 9.44
C ASN A 63 10.73 1.54 9.28
N PHE A 64 10.01 0.91 10.19
CA PHE A 64 8.55 0.89 10.23
C PHE A 64 7.93 2.31 10.21
N PHE A 65 8.66 3.29 10.74
CA PHE A 65 8.23 4.68 10.84
C PHE A 65 8.84 5.61 9.76
N SER A 66 9.41 5.07 8.68
CA SER A 66 10.03 5.90 7.63
C SER A 66 9.02 6.60 6.69
N TYR A 67 7.74 6.59 7.04
CA TYR A 67 6.66 7.22 6.26
C TYR A 67 6.66 8.76 6.33
N ASP A 68 7.38 9.37 7.26
CA ASP A 68 7.57 10.82 7.35
C ASP A 68 8.24 11.41 6.10
N LYS A 69 9.09 10.63 5.42
CA LYS A 69 9.71 11.00 4.15
C LYS A 69 8.68 11.29 3.04
N LEU A 70 7.48 10.71 3.13
CA LEU A 70 6.40 11.00 2.18
C LEU A 70 5.95 12.46 2.27
N LEU A 71 6.09 13.08 3.44
CA LEU A 71 5.74 14.48 3.66
C LEU A 71 6.82 15.46 3.16
N THR A 72 8.08 15.09 3.30
CA THR A 72 9.22 15.97 2.96
C THR A 72 9.63 15.85 1.50
N ASP A 73 9.55 14.65 0.93
CA ASP A 73 10.05 14.34 -0.39
C ASP A 73 8.91 14.23 -1.41
N ASN A 74 9.20 14.46 -2.68
CA ASN A 74 8.29 14.13 -3.77
C ASN A 74 8.47 12.66 -4.13
N ARG A 75 7.77 11.81 -3.39
CA ARG A 75 7.87 10.36 -3.50
C ARG A 75 6.56 9.67 -3.11
N GLY A 76 6.47 8.40 -3.47
CA GLY A 76 5.47 7.47 -2.97
C GLY A 76 6.01 6.59 -1.85
N GLY A 77 5.26 5.53 -1.56
CA GLY A 77 5.64 4.50 -0.60
C GLY A 77 4.91 3.18 -0.85
N TYR A 78 5.41 2.09 -0.27
CA TYR A 78 4.69 0.81 -0.29
C TYR A 78 3.56 0.78 0.75
N CYS A 79 2.77 -0.30 0.76
CA CYS A 79 1.52 -0.39 1.53
C CYS A 79 1.63 0.03 3.00
N TYR A 80 2.69 -0.39 3.71
CA TYR A 80 2.88 0.01 5.11
C TYR A 80 3.14 1.49 5.27
N GLN A 81 3.93 2.11 4.39
CA GLN A 81 4.25 3.54 4.49
C GLN A 81 3.01 4.40 4.23
N THR A 82 2.26 4.11 3.16
CA THR A 82 1.05 4.87 2.84
C THR A 82 -0.05 4.65 3.88
N ALA A 83 -0.26 3.41 4.36
CA ALA A 83 -1.26 3.12 5.37
C ALA A 83 -0.90 3.69 6.75
N MET A 84 0.36 3.62 7.18
CA MET A 84 0.81 4.20 8.46
C MET A 84 0.71 5.72 8.46
N LEU A 85 1.07 6.38 7.35
CA LEU A 85 0.91 7.82 7.22
C LEU A 85 -0.55 8.25 7.38
N LEU A 86 -1.46 7.55 6.71
CA LEU A 86 -2.90 7.82 6.82
C LEU A 86 -3.44 7.49 8.23
N TYR A 87 -3.01 6.36 8.82
CA TYR A 87 -3.37 5.97 10.18
C TYR A 87 -3.01 7.05 11.19
N ASP A 88 -1.76 7.52 11.15
CA ASP A 88 -1.25 8.55 12.07
C ASP A 88 -1.98 9.90 11.87
N ALA A 89 -2.23 10.28 10.61
CA ALA A 89 -3.00 11.47 10.29
C ALA A 89 -4.44 11.39 10.84
N LEU A 90 -5.17 10.33 10.51
CA LEU A 90 -6.57 10.18 10.92
C LEU A 90 -6.71 10.08 12.45
N THR A 91 -5.78 9.40 13.13
CA THR A 91 -5.75 9.31 14.59
C THR A 91 -5.55 10.69 15.22
N GLN A 92 -4.60 11.50 14.70
CA GLN A 92 -4.35 12.86 15.21
C GLN A 92 -5.52 13.82 14.93
N ILE A 93 -6.25 13.63 13.82
CA ILE A 93 -7.48 14.38 13.51
C ILE A 93 -8.60 14.05 14.51
N GLY A 94 -8.56 12.85 15.12
CA GLY A 94 -9.52 12.39 16.12
C GLY A 94 -10.48 11.30 15.63
N PHE A 95 -10.26 10.71 14.44
CA PHE A 95 -11.01 9.54 14.01
C PHE A 95 -10.68 8.31 14.85
N SER A 96 -11.67 7.46 15.10
CA SER A 96 -11.46 6.12 15.67
C SER A 96 -10.99 5.19 14.55
N VAL A 97 -9.68 4.91 14.50
CA VAL A 97 -9.03 4.14 13.44
C VAL A 97 -8.37 2.91 14.04
N LYS A 98 -8.56 1.76 13.42
CA LYS A 98 -7.81 0.53 13.71
C LYS A 98 -7.00 0.08 12.49
N PRO A 99 -5.71 -0.22 12.66
CA PRO A 99 -4.92 -0.84 11.61
C PRO A 99 -5.26 -2.32 11.53
N CYS A 100 -5.41 -2.84 10.32
CA CYS A 100 -5.72 -4.23 10.06
C CYS A 100 -4.70 -4.85 9.11
N ILE A 101 -4.67 -6.18 9.07
CA ILE A 101 -3.77 -6.94 8.22
C ILE A 101 -4.56 -7.65 7.13
N GLY A 102 -4.00 -7.69 5.94
CA GLY A 102 -4.59 -8.36 4.81
C GLY A 102 -3.60 -9.23 4.02
N ARG A 103 -4.15 -10.10 3.21
CA ARG A 103 -3.42 -10.95 2.28
C ARG A 103 -3.82 -10.59 0.85
N ILE A 104 -2.84 -10.26 0.01
CA ILE A 104 -3.06 -9.94 -1.41
C ILE A 104 -3.34 -11.24 -2.16
N LEU A 105 -4.43 -11.27 -2.91
CA LEU A 105 -4.90 -12.46 -3.63
C LEU A 105 -4.47 -12.48 -5.11
N ASN A 106 -4.27 -11.32 -5.75
CA ASN A 106 -3.89 -11.23 -7.17
C ASN A 106 -4.78 -12.07 -8.11
N GLY A 107 -6.08 -12.12 -7.85
CA GLY A 107 -7.05 -12.89 -8.63
C GLY A 107 -7.19 -14.36 -8.23
N ALA A 108 -6.37 -14.87 -7.31
CA ALA A 108 -6.43 -16.28 -6.90
C ALA A 108 -7.75 -16.63 -6.17
N PRO A 109 -8.21 -17.89 -6.25
CA PRO A 109 -9.35 -18.37 -5.47
C PRO A 109 -9.12 -18.25 -3.96
N VAL A 110 -10.16 -17.91 -3.19
CA VAL A 110 -10.07 -17.69 -1.74
C VAL A 110 -9.67 -18.95 -0.97
N ASN A 111 -10.10 -20.11 -1.48
CA ASN A 111 -9.85 -21.42 -0.90
C ASN A 111 -8.64 -22.14 -1.55
N ASP A 112 -7.83 -21.45 -2.32
CA ASP A 112 -6.59 -22.01 -2.84
C ASP A 112 -5.63 -22.28 -1.66
N PRO A 113 -5.25 -23.56 -1.41
CA PRO A 113 -4.33 -23.89 -0.31
C PRO A 113 -3.04 -23.09 -0.34
N LYS A 114 -2.52 -22.81 -1.54
CA LYS A 114 -1.30 -21.99 -1.72
C LYS A 114 -1.47 -20.55 -1.20
N ILE A 115 -2.67 -20.00 -1.33
CA ILE A 115 -2.97 -18.66 -0.81
C ILE A 115 -3.06 -18.67 0.71
N LEU A 116 -3.63 -19.72 1.31
CA LEU A 116 -3.74 -19.84 2.76
C LEU A 116 -2.37 -19.98 3.45
N GLU A 117 -1.38 -20.55 2.76
CA GLU A 117 0.00 -20.64 3.23
C GLU A 117 0.76 -19.31 3.14
N LEU A 118 0.29 -18.34 2.33
CA LEU A 118 0.94 -17.04 2.21
C LEU A 118 0.75 -16.22 3.49
N PRO A 119 1.80 -15.57 4.01
CA PRO A 119 1.63 -14.66 5.14
C PRO A 119 0.79 -13.44 4.74
N PRO A 120 -0.04 -12.91 5.64
CA PRO A 120 -0.76 -11.67 5.41
C PRO A 120 0.23 -10.49 5.57
N THR A 121 0.78 -10.02 4.47
CA THR A 121 1.85 -9.00 4.43
C THR A 121 1.38 -7.63 3.96
N HIS A 122 0.08 -7.37 3.99
CA HIS A 122 -0.52 -6.11 3.58
C HIS A 122 -1.19 -5.41 4.75
N MET A 123 -1.11 -4.08 4.79
CA MET A 123 -1.73 -3.24 5.82
C MET A 123 -2.85 -2.40 5.22
N LEU A 124 -3.98 -2.38 5.92
CA LEU A 124 -5.16 -1.58 5.60
C LEU A 124 -5.73 -0.96 6.88
N LEU A 125 -6.77 -0.13 6.77
CA LEU A 125 -7.36 0.58 7.88
C LEU A 125 -8.88 0.35 7.93
N VAL A 126 -9.42 0.37 9.15
CA VAL A 126 -10.86 0.48 9.39
C VAL A 126 -11.13 1.72 10.24
N VAL A 127 -12.05 2.56 9.81
CA VAL A 127 -12.45 3.78 10.53
C VAL A 127 -13.87 3.62 11.02
N ARG A 128 -14.11 3.93 12.30
CA ARG A 128 -15.44 3.93 12.89
C ARG A 128 -16.00 5.36 12.96
N ILE A 129 -17.22 5.53 12.48
CA ILE A 129 -18.01 6.77 12.61
C ILE A 129 -19.38 6.37 13.15
N GLY A 130 -19.68 6.81 14.37
CA GLY A 130 -20.89 6.34 15.09
C GLY A 130 -20.87 4.81 15.25
N ASN A 131 -21.93 4.15 14.78
CA ASN A 131 -22.06 2.68 14.82
C ASN A 131 -21.63 1.99 13.51
N GLN A 132 -21.04 2.72 12.56
CA GLN A 132 -20.62 2.19 11.26
C GLN A 132 -19.12 2.08 11.18
N GLU A 133 -18.64 1.01 10.53
CA GLU A 133 -17.24 0.81 10.21
C GLU A 133 -17.00 0.88 8.70
N PHE A 134 -15.92 1.53 8.32
CA PHE A 134 -15.54 1.78 6.93
C PHE A 134 -14.16 1.21 6.63
N PHE A 135 -14.08 0.46 5.54
CA PHE A 135 -12.84 -0.08 5.00
C PHE A 135 -12.10 0.97 4.16
N LEU A 136 -10.80 1.15 4.42
CA LEU A 136 -9.88 1.99 3.66
C LEU A 136 -8.61 1.21 3.35
N ASP A 137 -8.13 1.29 2.13
CA ASP A 137 -6.86 0.65 1.76
C ASP A 137 -6.00 1.55 0.84
N PRO A 138 -5.18 2.43 1.41
CA PRO A 138 -4.30 3.28 0.64
C PRO A 138 -3.11 2.51 0.01
N GLY A 139 -2.86 1.29 0.50
CA GLY A 139 -1.73 0.46 0.07
C GLY A 139 -1.95 -0.33 -1.22
N LEU A 140 -3.18 -0.37 -1.77
CA LEU A 140 -3.48 -1.04 -3.05
C LEU A 140 -3.09 -0.21 -4.29
N GLY A 141 -2.55 0.98 -4.10
CA GLY A 141 -2.09 1.84 -5.19
C GLY A 141 -3.19 2.14 -6.21
N SER A 142 -2.95 1.83 -7.48
CA SER A 142 -3.93 2.06 -8.56
C SER A 142 -5.20 1.20 -8.46
N SER A 143 -5.24 0.22 -7.56
CA SER A 143 -6.40 -0.65 -7.34
C SER A 143 -7.20 -0.27 -6.09
N ALA A 144 -6.78 0.75 -5.35
CA ALA A 144 -7.45 1.20 -4.14
C ALA A 144 -8.87 1.70 -4.41
N PRO A 145 -9.85 1.38 -3.56
CA PRO A 145 -11.14 2.06 -3.55
C PRO A 145 -10.95 3.56 -3.35
N ARG A 146 -11.67 4.38 -4.12
CA ARG A 146 -11.53 5.85 -4.10
C ARG A 146 -12.17 6.51 -2.90
N ARG A 147 -13.15 5.84 -2.31
CA ARG A 147 -13.87 6.24 -1.11
C ARG A 147 -13.92 5.10 -0.12
N PRO A 148 -14.06 5.40 1.17
CA PRO A 148 -14.31 4.38 2.19
C PRO A 148 -15.48 3.48 1.80
N ILE A 149 -15.35 2.17 2.03
CA ILE A 149 -16.43 1.21 1.78
C ILE A 149 -17.06 0.84 3.11
N LEU A 150 -18.37 1.02 3.26
CA LEU A 150 -19.11 0.59 4.44
C LEU A 150 -18.97 -0.93 4.61
N ILE A 151 -18.59 -1.39 5.79
CA ILE A 151 -18.47 -2.81 6.11
C ILE A 151 -19.85 -3.31 6.55
N THR A 152 -20.33 -4.37 5.89
CA THR A 152 -21.63 -5.01 6.20
C THR A 152 -21.49 -6.53 6.19
N ASN A 153 -22.52 -7.20 6.71
CA ASN A 153 -22.58 -8.67 6.76
C ASN A 153 -23.09 -9.32 5.45
N SER A 154 -23.22 -8.54 4.37
CA SER A 154 -23.68 -9.01 3.07
C SER A 154 -22.80 -8.48 1.94
N GLU A 155 -22.85 -9.14 0.77
CA GLU A 155 -22.18 -8.63 -0.42
C GLU A 155 -22.80 -7.28 -0.84
N GLN A 156 -21.93 -6.30 -1.09
CA GLN A 156 -22.32 -5.01 -1.60
C GLN A 156 -21.58 -4.68 -2.88
N LEU A 157 -22.33 -4.27 -3.90
CA LEU A 157 -21.78 -3.63 -5.08
C LEU A 157 -21.57 -2.14 -4.79
N VAL A 158 -20.33 -1.70 -4.83
CA VAL A 158 -19.92 -0.31 -4.57
C VAL A 158 -19.39 0.30 -5.86
N SER A 159 -20.18 1.20 -6.44
CA SER A 159 -19.76 1.94 -7.65
C SER A 159 -19.02 3.21 -7.24
N GLN A 160 -17.76 3.31 -7.68
CA GLN A 160 -16.87 4.45 -7.45
C GLN A 160 -16.18 4.82 -8.78
N TYR A 161 -16.94 5.47 -9.68
CA TYR A 161 -16.49 5.75 -11.06
C TYR A 161 -15.03 6.15 -11.16
N PRO A 162 -14.27 5.56 -12.12
CA PRO A 162 -14.72 4.60 -13.13
C PRO A 162 -14.73 3.14 -12.65
N ASP A 163 -14.45 2.89 -11.37
CA ASP A 163 -14.27 1.56 -10.80
C ASP A 163 -15.54 1.01 -10.12
N GLN A 164 -15.63 -0.30 -10.04
CA GLN A 164 -16.63 -1.01 -9.25
C GLN A 164 -15.94 -2.01 -8.32
N TYR A 165 -16.42 -2.10 -7.08
CA TYR A 165 -15.90 -2.98 -6.05
C TYR A 165 -17.00 -3.82 -5.43
N LYS A 166 -16.60 -4.94 -4.83
CA LYS A 166 -17.39 -5.72 -3.90
C LYS A 166 -16.58 -5.94 -2.64
N LEU A 167 -17.19 -5.69 -1.47
CA LEU A 167 -16.65 -6.10 -0.19
C LEU A 167 -17.69 -7.01 0.46
N TYR A 168 -17.32 -8.25 0.77
CA TYR A 168 -18.27 -9.24 1.29
C TYR A 168 -17.63 -10.22 2.25
N PRO A 169 -18.41 -10.74 3.23
CA PRO A 169 -17.93 -11.77 4.14
C PRO A 169 -17.77 -13.13 3.43
N CYS A 170 -16.71 -13.85 3.77
CA CYS A 170 -16.42 -15.19 3.30
C CYS A 170 -15.78 -16.01 4.44
N GLY A 171 -16.58 -16.80 5.15
CA GLY A 171 -16.18 -17.45 6.39
C GLY A 171 -15.78 -16.43 7.46
N ASN A 172 -14.60 -16.57 8.02
CA ASN A 172 -14.06 -15.64 9.03
C ASN A 172 -13.36 -14.41 8.42
N PHE A 173 -13.45 -14.20 7.11
CA PHE A 173 -12.76 -13.15 6.40
C PHE A 173 -13.72 -12.29 5.60
N TYR A 174 -13.23 -11.14 5.15
CA TYR A 174 -13.81 -10.30 4.13
C TYR A 174 -12.93 -10.34 2.88
N ILE A 175 -13.58 -10.33 1.73
CA ILE A 175 -12.93 -10.32 0.42
C ILE A 175 -13.25 -9.01 -0.27
N LEU A 176 -12.20 -8.32 -0.75
CA LEU A 176 -12.33 -7.19 -1.66
C LEU A 176 -12.11 -7.66 -3.08
N GLU A 177 -13.07 -7.39 -3.96
CA GLU A 177 -12.94 -7.58 -5.40
C GLU A 177 -13.09 -6.24 -6.12
N ARG A 178 -12.42 -6.12 -7.28
CA ARG A 178 -12.59 -5.02 -8.23
C ARG A 178 -12.99 -5.57 -9.59
N LYS A 179 -13.87 -4.89 -10.28
CA LYS A 179 -14.22 -5.22 -11.66
C LYS A 179 -13.13 -4.68 -12.60
N VAL A 180 -12.51 -5.56 -13.36
CA VAL A 180 -11.49 -5.25 -14.37
C VAL A 180 -11.91 -5.89 -15.69
N GLU A 181 -12.10 -5.11 -16.75
CA GLU A 181 -12.49 -5.61 -18.07
C GLU A 181 -13.67 -6.61 -18.00
N ASP A 182 -14.74 -6.20 -17.30
CA ASP A 182 -15.96 -7.01 -17.06
C ASP A 182 -15.79 -8.28 -16.21
N LYS A 183 -14.62 -8.53 -15.65
CA LYS A 183 -14.36 -9.64 -14.72
C LYS A 183 -14.10 -9.17 -13.31
N TRP A 184 -14.69 -9.87 -12.34
CA TRP A 184 -14.39 -9.65 -10.93
C TRP A 184 -13.05 -10.29 -10.61
N THR A 185 -12.14 -9.47 -10.07
CA THR A 185 -10.79 -9.86 -9.67
C THR A 185 -10.62 -9.68 -8.18
N ARG A 186 -10.29 -10.75 -7.48
CA ARG A 186 -10.02 -10.73 -6.03
C ARG A 186 -8.72 -10.01 -5.76
N LEU A 187 -8.79 -8.95 -4.97
CA LEU A 187 -7.63 -8.14 -4.61
C LEU A 187 -7.05 -8.57 -3.26
N LEU A 188 -7.91 -8.70 -2.26
CA LEU A 188 -7.50 -8.77 -0.87
C LEU A 188 -8.44 -9.69 -0.05
N GLN A 189 -7.86 -10.37 0.93
CA GLN A 189 -8.54 -11.06 2.04
C GLN A 189 -8.08 -10.47 3.38
N THR A 190 -9.01 -10.20 4.29
CA THR A 190 -8.72 -9.66 5.63
C THR A 190 -9.78 -10.11 6.62
N ASP A 191 -9.42 -10.28 7.90
CA ASP A 191 -10.37 -10.55 9.00
C ASP A 191 -10.92 -9.27 9.62
N LEU A 192 -10.43 -8.10 9.19
CA LEU A 192 -10.75 -6.78 9.72
C LEU A 192 -10.49 -6.62 11.23
N GLN A 193 -9.71 -7.52 11.83
CA GLN A 193 -9.33 -7.42 13.23
C GLN A 193 -8.23 -6.39 13.41
N GLU A 194 -8.27 -5.70 14.54
CA GLU A 194 -7.22 -4.75 14.89
C GLU A 194 -5.89 -5.47 15.10
N ALA A 195 -4.87 -5.01 14.43
CA ALA A 195 -3.51 -5.51 14.55
C ALA A 195 -2.70 -4.64 15.52
N SER A 196 -2.06 -5.28 16.50
CA SER A 196 -1.08 -4.59 17.34
C SER A 196 0.15 -4.13 16.53
N ILE A 197 0.84 -3.11 17.02
CA ILE A 197 2.10 -2.64 16.41
C ILE A 197 3.10 -3.79 16.23
N LYS A 198 3.22 -4.69 17.21
CA LYS A 198 4.09 -5.87 17.12
C LYS A 198 3.70 -6.81 15.98
N GLN A 199 2.40 -7.04 15.75
CA GLN A 199 1.93 -7.84 14.61
C GLN A 199 2.23 -7.17 13.28
N LEU A 200 2.04 -5.84 13.18
CA LEU A 200 2.37 -5.07 11.98
C LEU A 200 3.87 -5.14 11.68
N GLN A 201 4.74 -4.96 12.68
CA GLN A 201 6.19 -5.09 12.54
C GLN A 201 6.60 -6.49 12.07
N ASN A 202 6.05 -7.54 12.70
CA ASN A 202 6.33 -8.92 12.29
C ASN A 202 5.89 -9.21 10.84
N ASN A 203 4.78 -8.65 10.40
CA ASN A 203 4.31 -8.82 9.03
C ASN A 203 5.12 -7.99 8.03
N LEU A 204 5.62 -6.83 8.42
CA LEU A 204 6.59 -6.08 7.62
C LEU A 204 7.88 -6.90 7.42
N LEU A 205 8.41 -7.53 8.47
CA LEU A 205 9.56 -8.44 8.35
C LEU A 205 9.29 -9.61 7.40
N LYS A 206 8.06 -10.16 7.41
CA LYS A 206 7.66 -11.19 6.44
C LYS A 206 7.59 -10.64 5.03
N LEU A 207 7.07 -9.42 4.83
CA LEU A 207 7.09 -8.75 3.53
C LEU A 207 8.53 -8.62 3.00
N GLU A 208 9.47 -8.26 3.86
CA GLU A 208 10.87 -8.10 3.50
C GLU A 208 11.59 -9.43 3.19
N ARG A 209 11.23 -10.52 3.86
CA ARG A 209 12.05 -11.74 3.91
C ARG A 209 11.37 -13.01 3.38
N HIS A 210 10.04 -13.09 3.38
CA HIS A 210 9.34 -14.33 3.02
C HIS A 210 9.47 -14.62 1.52
N PRO A 211 9.72 -15.88 1.11
CA PRO A 211 9.85 -16.24 -0.31
C PRO A 211 8.64 -15.87 -1.18
N SER A 212 7.42 -15.92 -0.62
CA SER A 212 6.20 -15.57 -1.37
C SER A 212 6.11 -14.10 -1.77
N THR A 213 6.90 -13.22 -1.17
CA THR A 213 6.95 -11.78 -1.49
C THR A 213 8.03 -11.44 -2.53
N LEU A 214 8.82 -12.43 -2.97
CA LEU A 214 9.84 -12.26 -4.02
C LEU A 214 9.32 -11.51 -5.26
N PRO A 215 8.12 -11.82 -5.81
CA PRO A 215 7.64 -11.13 -7.00
C PRO A 215 7.54 -9.61 -6.82
N ILE A 216 7.04 -9.13 -5.69
CA ILE A 216 6.88 -7.67 -5.46
C ILE A 216 8.17 -7.02 -4.98
N ARG A 217 9.04 -7.77 -4.32
CA ARG A 217 10.30 -7.29 -3.78
C ARG A 217 11.44 -7.34 -4.81
N ASP A 218 11.55 -8.44 -5.57
CA ASP A 218 12.75 -8.75 -6.37
C ASP A 218 12.50 -8.79 -7.89
N GLU A 219 11.27 -8.99 -8.34
CA GLU A 219 10.94 -9.23 -9.75
C GLU A 219 10.14 -8.11 -10.41
N LYS A 220 9.41 -7.30 -9.65
CA LYS A 220 8.58 -6.23 -10.21
C LYS A 220 9.00 -4.88 -9.67
N THR A 221 9.14 -3.90 -10.54
CA THR A 221 9.13 -2.49 -10.17
C THR A 221 7.75 -1.95 -10.52
N LEU A 222 7.04 -1.44 -9.53
CA LEU A 222 5.66 -1.02 -9.67
C LEU A 222 5.45 0.35 -9.02
N VAL A 223 4.85 1.25 -9.80
CA VAL A 223 4.33 2.53 -9.32
C VAL A 223 2.87 2.64 -9.76
N GLY A 224 2.00 3.03 -8.84
CA GLY A 224 0.58 3.18 -9.13
C GLY A 224 -0.05 4.33 -8.34
N VAL A 225 -0.90 5.12 -8.98
CA VAL A 225 -1.58 6.25 -8.34
C VAL A 225 -3.02 6.36 -8.84
N ILE A 226 -3.93 6.72 -7.94
CA ILE A 226 -5.30 7.11 -8.25
C ILE A 226 -5.31 8.55 -8.78
N THR A 227 -6.17 8.82 -9.77
CA THR A 227 -6.44 10.16 -10.30
C THR A 227 -7.92 10.50 -10.18
N ASN A 228 -8.32 11.71 -10.52
CA ASN A 228 -9.75 12.09 -10.48
C ASN A 228 -10.62 11.19 -11.39
N GLU A 229 -10.10 10.80 -12.55
CA GLU A 229 -10.85 10.12 -13.61
C GLU A 229 -10.44 8.66 -13.82
N GLY A 230 -9.47 8.14 -13.05
CA GLY A 230 -8.97 6.80 -13.25
C GLY A 230 -7.73 6.54 -12.40
N HIS A 231 -6.74 5.94 -13.01
CA HIS A 231 -5.47 5.64 -12.36
C HIS A 231 -4.32 5.63 -13.38
N LYS A 232 -3.09 5.65 -12.85
CA LYS A 232 -1.87 5.49 -13.64
C LYS A 232 -1.02 4.38 -13.04
N VAL A 233 -0.34 3.63 -13.89
CA VAL A 233 0.60 2.56 -13.48
C VAL A 233 1.84 2.62 -14.35
N LEU A 234 3.02 2.56 -13.71
CA LEU A 234 4.28 2.25 -14.35
C LEU A 234 4.77 0.91 -13.78
N ILE A 235 5.02 -0.05 -14.63
CA ILE A 235 5.47 -1.39 -14.23
C ILE A 235 6.63 -1.86 -15.11
N TRP A 236 7.69 -2.36 -14.49
CA TRP A 236 8.65 -3.19 -15.20
C TRP A 236 8.23 -4.65 -15.07
N ASP A 237 8.01 -5.28 -16.21
CA ASP A 237 7.62 -6.67 -16.33
C ASP A 237 8.86 -7.50 -16.70
N ILE A 238 9.28 -8.34 -15.77
CA ILE A 238 10.47 -9.18 -15.94
C ILE A 238 10.31 -10.20 -17.08
N ALA A 239 9.09 -10.73 -17.29
CA ALA A 239 8.85 -11.75 -18.30
C ALA A 239 9.06 -11.22 -19.72
N SER A 240 8.62 -9.98 -19.98
CA SER A 240 8.83 -9.29 -21.26
C SER A 240 10.05 -8.39 -21.27
N ASN A 241 10.77 -8.26 -20.15
CA ASN A 241 11.89 -7.34 -19.94
C ASN A 241 11.57 -5.91 -20.44
N ALA A 242 10.34 -5.45 -20.17
CA ALA A 242 9.83 -4.20 -20.69
C ALA A 242 9.27 -3.31 -19.59
N LEU A 243 9.57 -2.03 -19.69
CA LEU A 243 8.95 -0.99 -18.88
C LEU A 243 7.66 -0.55 -19.57
N LYS A 244 6.52 -0.72 -18.90
CA LYS A 244 5.20 -0.43 -19.42
C LYS A 244 4.54 0.67 -18.61
N PHE A 245 3.92 1.62 -19.28
CA PHE A 245 3.07 2.64 -18.68
C PHE A 245 1.62 2.41 -19.12
N SER A 246 0.68 2.59 -18.18
CA SER A 246 -0.75 2.58 -18.49
C SER A 246 -1.47 3.69 -17.74
N LYS A 247 -2.53 4.21 -18.35
CA LYS A 247 -3.38 5.25 -17.79
C LYS A 247 -4.83 4.98 -18.13
N GLN A 248 -5.68 5.05 -17.13
CA GLN A 248 -7.14 5.04 -17.29
C GLN A 248 -7.68 6.46 -17.11
N ILE A 249 -8.55 6.89 -18.02
CA ILE A 249 -9.31 8.14 -17.96
C ILE A 249 -10.77 7.78 -18.28
N GLY A 250 -11.61 7.67 -17.27
CA GLY A 250 -12.95 7.12 -17.43
C GLY A 250 -12.91 5.70 -17.99
N GLU A 251 -13.53 5.49 -19.15
CA GLU A 251 -13.53 4.20 -19.86
C GLU A 251 -12.33 4.02 -20.81
N LEU A 252 -11.55 5.08 -21.04
CA LEU A 252 -10.41 5.03 -21.94
C LEU A 252 -9.18 4.43 -21.22
N TYR A 253 -8.59 3.41 -21.84
CA TYR A 253 -7.32 2.81 -21.42
C TYR A 253 -6.21 3.11 -22.42
N ILE A 254 -5.14 3.75 -21.96
CA ILE A 254 -3.92 4.00 -22.71
C ILE A 254 -2.83 3.07 -22.17
N LYS A 255 -2.17 2.32 -23.07
CA LYS A 255 -1.06 1.43 -22.69
C LYS A 255 0.12 1.70 -23.63
N GLU A 256 1.30 1.89 -23.04
CA GLU A 256 2.55 2.17 -23.76
C GLU A 256 3.64 1.21 -23.28
N THR A 257 4.44 0.68 -24.21
CA THR A 257 5.73 0.06 -23.87
C THR A 257 6.81 1.13 -24.11
N LEU A 258 7.56 1.44 -23.05
CA LEU A 258 8.55 2.50 -23.09
C LEU A 258 9.85 1.97 -23.70
N SER A 259 10.48 2.76 -24.59
CA SER A 259 11.64 2.36 -25.36
C SER A 259 12.96 2.40 -24.56
N ASN A 260 13.00 3.18 -23.48
CA ASN A 260 14.18 3.34 -22.63
C ASN A 260 13.82 3.82 -21.21
N PHE A 261 14.82 3.87 -20.33
CA PHE A 261 14.66 4.28 -18.93
C PHE A 261 14.60 5.80 -18.75
N GLU A 262 15.10 6.60 -19.69
CA GLU A 262 14.98 8.04 -19.70
C GLU A 262 13.50 8.45 -19.81
N ILE A 263 12.75 7.82 -20.72
CA ILE A 263 11.29 8.02 -20.84
C ILE A 263 10.58 7.53 -19.57
N GLY A 264 11.02 6.40 -19.01
CA GLY A 264 10.49 5.88 -17.75
C GLY A 264 10.67 6.86 -16.59
N GLN A 265 11.86 7.42 -16.45
CA GLN A 265 12.16 8.43 -15.43
C GLN A 265 11.35 9.72 -15.64
N LYS A 266 11.21 10.17 -16.89
CA LYS A 266 10.34 11.30 -17.22
C LYS A 266 8.88 11.03 -16.81
N LYS A 267 8.35 9.83 -17.05
CA LYS A 267 7.01 9.43 -16.59
C LYS A 267 6.91 9.44 -15.06
N LEU A 268 7.95 9.00 -14.31
CA LEU A 268 7.95 9.09 -12.85
C LEU A 268 7.77 10.53 -12.37
N VAL A 269 8.43 11.49 -12.99
CA VAL A 269 8.32 12.91 -12.64
C VAL A 269 6.96 13.47 -13.05
N GLU A 270 6.58 13.34 -14.32
CA GLU A 270 5.43 14.03 -14.91
C GLU A 270 4.08 13.42 -14.50
N GLU A 271 4.03 12.09 -14.37
CA GLU A 271 2.78 11.37 -14.15
C GLU A 271 2.55 10.97 -12.68
N PHE A 272 3.63 10.83 -11.88
CA PHE A 272 3.57 10.35 -10.49
C PHE A 272 4.17 11.33 -9.48
N ASN A 273 4.77 12.45 -9.91
CA ASN A 273 5.46 13.40 -9.04
C ASN A 273 6.59 12.76 -8.20
N ILE A 274 7.29 11.75 -8.76
CA ILE A 274 8.41 11.07 -8.12
C ILE A 274 9.71 11.59 -8.70
N HIS A 275 10.48 12.34 -7.90
CA HIS A 275 11.67 13.08 -8.36
C HIS A 275 12.99 12.47 -7.88
N TYR A 276 12.98 11.63 -6.86
CA TYR A 276 14.20 11.11 -6.22
C TYR A 276 14.85 9.93 -6.95
N ILE A 277 14.20 9.39 -8.00
CA ILE A 277 14.69 8.26 -8.78
C ILE A 277 15.39 8.76 -10.06
N SER A 278 16.71 8.58 -10.14
CA SER A 278 17.48 8.84 -11.36
C SER A 278 17.26 7.77 -12.43
N VAL A 279 17.66 8.05 -13.68
CA VAL A 279 17.61 7.05 -14.77
C VAL A 279 18.40 5.80 -14.41
N SER A 280 19.62 5.94 -13.90
CA SER A 280 20.48 4.81 -13.50
C SER A 280 19.90 4.02 -12.32
N ALA A 281 19.24 4.70 -11.37
CA ALA A 281 18.53 4.04 -10.29
C ALA A 281 17.34 3.23 -10.83
N LEU A 282 16.52 3.81 -11.71
CA LEU A 282 15.38 3.12 -12.32
C LEU A 282 15.85 1.88 -13.10
N GLU A 283 16.87 2.02 -13.94
CA GLU A 283 17.48 0.90 -14.66
C GLU A 283 17.95 -0.21 -13.70
N SER A 284 18.58 0.19 -12.60
CA SER A 284 19.02 -0.75 -11.55
C SER A 284 17.85 -1.48 -10.89
N TYR A 285 16.71 -0.81 -10.64
CA TYR A 285 15.50 -1.43 -10.08
C TYR A 285 14.78 -2.34 -11.08
N CYS A 286 14.94 -2.10 -12.37
CA CYS A 286 14.36 -2.91 -13.43
C CYS A 286 15.25 -4.11 -13.86
N LYS A 287 16.26 -4.45 -13.09
CA LYS A 287 17.07 -5.65 -13.29
C LYS A 287 16.63 -6.75 -12.33
N LYS A 288 16.61 -8.00 -12.80
CA LYS A 288 16.38 -9.15 -11.92
C LYS A 288 17.48 -9.20 -10.86
N ILE A 289 17.05 -9.23 -9.58
CA ILE A 289 17.98 -9.46 -8.49
C ILE A 289 18.22 -10.96 -8.43
N VAL A 290 19.43 -11.39 -8.83
CA VAL A 290 19.86 -12.78 -8.64
C VAL A 290 20.32 -12.89 -7.19
N LEU A 291 19.46 -13.43 -6.34
CA LEU A 291 19.83 -13.77 -4.98
C LEU A 291 20.77 -15.00 -5.03
N PRO A 292 21.84 -15.04 -4.21
CA PRO A 292 22.49 -16.31 -3.93
C PRO A 292 21.45 -17.30 -3.41
N LYS A 293 21.64 -18.61 -3.71
CA LYS A 293 20.70 -19.67 -3.32
C LYS A 293 20.20 -19.43 -1.88
N PRO A 294 18.90 -19.53 -1.60
CA PRO A 294 18.36 -19.26 -0.28
C PRO A 294 19.15 -20.09 0.73
N ILE A 295 19.71 -19.44 1.72
CA ILE A 295 20.07 -20.05 2.98
C ILE A 295 18.81 -20.77 3.45
N HIS A 296 18.93 -21.97 3.93
CA HIS A 296 17.86 -22.94 4.22
C HIS A 296 16.54 -22.29 4.67
N PRO A 297 15.34 -22.79 4.23
CA PRO A 297 14.03 -22.21 4.61
C PRO A 297 13.83 -22.02 6.11
N TRP A 298 14.56 -22.76 6.94
CA TRP A 298 14.54 -22.72 8.40
C TRP A 298 15.34 -21.56 9.02
N ASP A 299 16.23 -20.90 8.26
CA ASP A 299 16.96 -19.71 8.74
C ASP A 299 16.05 -18.47 8.85
N ILE A 300 14.80 -18.58 8.36
CA ILE A 300 13.77 -17.55 8.47
C ILE A 300 13.19 -17.47 9.89
N ASN A 301 13.36 -18.52 10.70
CA ASN A 301 12.91 -18.62 12.09
C ASN A 301 13.98 -18.24 13.12
N LEU A 302 15.04 -17.56 12.73
CA LEU A 302 15.94 -16.97 13.71
C LEU A 302 15.12 -16.03 14.61
N PRO A 303 15.11 -16.25 15.93
CA PRO A 303 14.48 -15.34 16.86
C PRO A 303 15.08 -13.95 16.61
N ILE A 304 14.22 -12.95 16.53
CA ILE A 304 14.68 -11.55 16.57
C ILE A 304 15.45 -11.47 17.89
N GLU A 305 16.74 -11.19 17.84
CA GLU A 305 17.51 -11.03 19.08
C GLU A 305 16.78 -9.98 19.92
N GLU A 306 16.56 -10.31 21.20
CA GLU A 306 15.85 -9.41 22.16
C GLU A 306 16.44 -7.99 22.17
N THR A 307 17.69 -7.84 21.79
CA THR A 307 18.39 -6.58 21.60
C THR A 307 17.84 -5.71 20.46
N GLU A 308 17.35 -6.30 19.35
CA GLU A 308 16.70 -5.53 18.27
C GLU A 308 15.28 -5.07 18.67
N LEU A 309 14.55 -5.91 19.42
CA LEU A 309 13.26 -5.53 19.99
C LEU A 309 13.41 -4.43 21.06
N ALA A 310 14.38 -4.52 21.94
CA ALA A 310 14.65 -3.52 22.97
C ALA A 310 15.08 -2.16 22.38
N SER A 311 15.80 -2.14 21.25
CA SER A 311 16.14 -0.89 20.57
C SER A 311 14.92 -0.22 19.91
N LEU A 312 13.96 -1.00 19.42
CA LEU A 312 12.70 -0.52 18.86
C LEU A 312 11.74 -0.03 19.96
N GLU A 313 11.68 -0.73 21.09
CA GLU A 313 10.89 -0.33 22.27
C GLU A 313 11.43 0.96 22.92
N LYS A 314 12.75 1.14 22.95
CA LYS A 314 13.41 2.35 23.48
C LYS A 314 13.11 3.59 22.63
N ASN A 315 12.94 3.41 21.31
CA ASN A 315 12.50 4.49 20.41
C ASN A 315 10.99 4.79 20.54
N LEU A 316 10.19 3.84 21.02
CA LEU A 316 8.76 4.02 21.29
C LEU A 316 8.49 4.70 22.65
N SER A 317 9.39 4.56 23.63
CA SER A 317 9.26 5.20 24.96
C SER A 317 9.73 6.65 24.99
N LEU A 318 10.26 7.18 23.87
CA LEU A 318 10.71 8.57 23.74
C LEU A 318 9.75 9.45 22.91
N VAL A 319 8.52 8.95 22.63
CA VAL A 319 7.46 9.68 21.91
C VAL A 319 6.24 9.88 22.81
#